data_be0b6478293f1150e17aefe1a67b29da
#
_entry.id   be0b6478293f1150e17aefe1a67b29da
#
_cell.length_a   1.000
_cell.length_b   1.000
_cell.length_c   1.000
_cell.angle_alpha   90.00
_cell.angle_beta   90.00
_cell.angle_gamma   90.00
#
_symmetry.space_group_name_H-M   'P 1'
#
loop_
_entity.id
_entity.type
_entity.pdbx_description
1 polymer ?
#
loop_
_entity_poly.entity_id
_entity_poly.type
_entity_poly.pdbx_seq_one_letter_code
_entity_poly.pdbx_strand_id
1 'polypeptide(L)'
;MIVKRADFITSMKDYGAFATKGCPEVAFAGKSNVGKSSMINRLTNRNKLARTSATPGKTRLINVYQINDEINFIDLPGYGFAKVSKEEKLSWGKMMQDYFATTEDLCHVFHLVDIRHEPSAEDKEMGMFLRQAGIPFTVVATKADKISRGARMKYLAPICRGLLVQPWQVIPFSSEDGTGKEELLNKIEQVCYAEEEQDDAVGEPTPSIED
;
A
#
# COMPACT_ATOMS: atom_id res chain seq x y z
N MET A 1 3.45 -7.59 -13.61
CA MET A 1 4.92 -7.28 -13.67
C MET A 1 5.79 -8.45 -13.21
N ILE A 2 7.04 -8.53 -13.71
CA ILE A 2 8.03 -9.51 -13.24
C ILE A 2 9.13 -8.77 -12.48
N VAL A 3 9.36 -9.16 -11.22
CA VAL A 3 10.44 -8.58 -10.41
C VAL A 3 11.75 -9.32 -10.72
N LYS A 4 12.67 -8.64 -11.40
CA LYS A 4 14.01 -9.13 -11.75
C LYS A 4 15.06 -8.68 -10.72
N ARG A 5 14.92 -7.43 -10.25
CA ARG A 5 15.82 -6.80 -9.30
C ARG A 5 15.03 -6.10 -8.19
N ALA A 6 15.55 -6.15 -6.97
CA ALA A 6 14.99 -5.44 -5.84
C ALA A 6 16.11 -5.12 -4.84
N ASP A 7 16.32 -3.84 -4.59
CA ASP A 7 17.39 -3.34 -3.73
C ASP A 7 16.84 -2.44 -2.62
N PHE A 8 17.40 -2.56 -1.44
CA PHE A 8 17.14 -1.61 -0.36
C PHE A 8 17.93 -0.33 -0.63
N ILE A 9 17.23 0.80 -0.67
CA ILE A 9 17.86 2.10 -0.94
C ILE A 9 18.19 2.82 0.35
N THR A 10 17.21 3.05 1.23
CA THR A 10 17.41 3.81 2.45
C THR A 10 16.31 3.60 3.49
N SER A 11 16.59 4.06 4.72
CA SER A 11 15.60 4.22 5.80
C SER A 11 15.67 5.63 6.33
N MET A 12 14.55 6.33 6.47
CA MET A 12 14.51 7.73 6.88
C MET A 12 13.34 8.03 7.81
N LYS A 13 13.48 9.11 8.59
CA LYS A 13 12.40 9.68 9.42
C LYS A 13 11.66 10.80 8.70
N ASP A 14 12.39 11.54 7.89
CA ASP A 14 11.90 12.68 7.14
C ASP A 14 11.99 12.35 5.64
N TYR A 15 10.84 12.21 5.01
CA TYR A 15 10.75 11.88 3.59
C TYR A 15 11.04 13.07 2.69
N GLY A 16 10.78 14.29 3.14
CA GLY A 16 11.02 15.52 2.35
C GLY A 16 12.49 15.73 1.95
N ALA A 17 13.42 15.04 2.62
CA ALA A 17 14.84 15.03 2.25
C ALA A 17 15.20 14.05 1.11
N PHE A 18 14.25 13.19 0.71
CA PHE A 18 14.46 12.14 -0.29
C PHE A 18 13.57 12.41 -1.51
N ALA A 19 14.16 12.99 -2.53
CA ALA A 19 13.47 13.13 -3.81
C ALA A 19 13.68 11.83 -4.63
N THR A 20 12.60 11.10 -4.88
CA THR A 20 12.61 9.86 -5.70
C THR A 20 12.78 10.12 -7.20
N LYS A 21 12.88 11.37 -7.61
CA LYS A 21 13.19 11.84 -8.96
C LYS A 21 12.39 11.17 -10.07
N GLY A 22 11.06 11.17 -9.96
CA GLY A 22 10.17 10.73 -11.03
C GLY A 22 10.07 9.21 -11.20
N CYS A 23 10.44 8.42 -10.20
CA CYS A 23 10.09 7.01 -10.15
C CYS A 23 8.74 6.84 -9.47
N PRO A 24 7.75 6.20 -10.12
CA PRO A 24 6.47 5.94 -9.51
C PRO A 24 6.60 5.19 -8.18
N GLU A 25 5.79 5.57 -7.20
CA GLU A 25 5.82 5.01 -5.86
C GLU A 25 4.54 4.25 -5.52
N VAL A 26 4.69 3.12 -4.86
CA VAL A 26 3.58 2.46 -4.18
C VAL A 26 3.92 2.30 -2.70
N ALA A 27 3.03 2.76 -1.84
CA ALA A 27 3.24 2.71 -0.41
C ALA A 27 2.48 1.55 0.23
N PHE A 28 3.09 0.93 1.24
CA PHE A 28 2.51 -0.15 2.02
C PHE A 28 2.28 0.34 3.45
N ALA A 29 1.00 0.44 3.84
CA ALA A 29 0.55 0.83 5.16
C ALA A 29 -0.13 -0.33 5.87
N GLY A 30 0.01 -0.44 7.18
CA GLY A 30 -0.67 -1.49 7.93
C GLY A 30 -0.20 -1.57 9.38
N LYS A 31 -0.97 -2.29 10.16
CA LYS A 31 -0.68 -2.52 11.59
C LYS A 31 0.64 -3.28 11.76
N SER A 32 1.31 -3.04 12.88
CA SER A 32 2.49 -3.82 13.25
C SER A 32 2.16 -5.33 13.25
N ASN A 33 3.05 -6.14 12.67
CA ASN A 33 2.91 -7.59 12.54
C ASN A 33 1.73 -8.05 11.64
N VAL A 34 1.18 -7.18 10.81
CA VAL A 34 0.14 -7.53 9.82
C VAL A 34 0.70 -8.44 8.70
N GLY A 35 2.02 -8.45 8.51
CA GLY A 35 2.68 -9.23 7.46
C GLY A 35 3.31 -8.40 6.35
N LYS A 36 3.46 -7.07 6.54
CA LYS A 36 3.95 -6.13 5.53
C LYS A 36 5.34 -6.49 4.99
N SER A 37 6.35 -6.66 5.85
CA SER A 37 7.70 -7.05 5.42
C SER A 37 7.74 -8.43 4.77
N SER A 38 6.94 -9.38 5.25
CA SER A 38 6.82 -10.72 4.62
C SER A 38 6.21 -10.61 3.21
N MET A 39 5.24 -9.72 3.03
CA MET A 39 4.63 -9.46 1.73
C MET A 39 5.66 -8.85 0.76
N ILE A 40 6.39 -7.81 1.17
CA ILE A 40 7.43 -7.18 0.34
C ILE A 40 8.47 -8.23 -0.08
N ASN A 41 8.94 -9.05 0.86
CA ASN A 41 9.87 -10.15 0.57
C ASN A 41 9.29 -11.16 -0.44
N ARG A 42 8.00 -11.49 -0.30
CA ARG A 42 7.32 -12.43 -1.21
C ARG A 42 7.13 -11.85 -2.61
N LEU A 43 6.76 -10.58 -2.72
CA LEU A 43 6.60 -9.88 -3.99
C LEU A 43 7.93 -9.79 -4.75
N THR A 44 9.01 -9.51 -4.02
CA THR A 44 10.36 -9.33 -4.60
C THR A 44 11.15 -10.62 -4.78
N ASN A 45 10.63 -11.78 -4.37
CA ASN A 45 11.36 -13.06 -4.33
C ASN A 45 12.67 -12.99 -3.51
N ARG A 46 12.72 -12.13 -2.49
CA ARG A 46 13.87 -11.93 -1.61
C ARG A 46 13.51 -12.29 -0.17
N ASN A 47 14.26 -13.21 0.46
CA ASN A 47 13.92 -13.68 1.80
C ASN A 47 14.23 -12.69 2.92
N LYS A 48 15.05 -11.65 2.66
CA LYS A 48 15.56 -10.74 3.71
C LYS A 48 15.70 -9.29 3.23
N LEU A 49 15.02 -8.88 2.17
CA LEU A 49 15.05 -7.51 1.68
C LEU A 49 14.41 -6.58 2.74
N ALA A 50 13.15 -6.82 3.04
CA ALA A 50 12.47 -6.17 4.16
C ALA A 50 12.69 -6.97 5.44
N ARG A 51 13.20 -6.30 6.48
CA ARG A 51 13.48 -6.96 7.77
C ARG A 51 12.17 -7.27 8.48
N THR A 52 11.91 -8.54 8.72
CA THR A 52 10.83 -8.99 9.59
C THR A 52 11.31 -8.87 11.03
N SER A 53 10.80 -7.90 11.78
CA SER A 53 11.12 -7.77 13.20
C SER A 53 10.03 -8.41 14.03
N ALA A 54 10.40 -9.39 14.85
CA ALA A 54 9.53 -9.93 15.89
C ALA A 54 9.42 -8.97 17.10
N THR A 55 10.30 -7.96 17.19
CA THR A 55 10.33 -7.02 18.30
C THR A 55 9.51 -5.78 17.96
N PRO A 56 8.41 -5.52 18.67
CA PRO A 56 7.62 -4.30 18.48
C PRO A 56 8.46 -3.05 18.74
N GLY A 57 8.31 -2.02 17.89
CA GLY A 57 8.90 -0.70 18.14
C GLY A 57 10.24 -0.41 17.46
N LYS A 58 10.84 -1.33 16.68
CA LYS A 58 12.13 -1.07 16.01
C LYS A 58 12.04 -0.37 14.65
N THR A 59 10.92 -0.47 13.93
CA THR A 59 10.81 0.13 12.59
C THR A 59 9.91 1.36 12.66
N ARG A 60 10.51 2.49 13.02
CA ARG A 60 9.85 3.81 13.01
C ARG A 60 10.36 4.66 11.86
N LEU A 61 10.86 4.00 10.83
CA LEU A 61 11.43 4.64 9.65
C LEU A 61 10.61 4.24 8.44
N ILE A 62 10.53 5.13 7.48
CA ILE A 62 10.08 4.84 6.13
C ILE A 62 11.25 4.13 5.44
N ASN A 63 11.01 2.93 4.91
CA ASN A 63 12.02 2.21 4.12
C ASN A 63 11.67 2.28 2.64
N VAL A 64 12.68 2.52 1.83
CA VAL A 64 12.55 2.58 0.36
C VAL A 64 13.27 1.40 -0.26
N TYR A 65 12.56 0.68 -1.12
CA TYR A 65 13.11 -0.40 -1.94
C TYR A 65 12.87 -0.07 -3.41
N GLN A 66 13.91 -0.11 -4.23
CA GLN A 66 13.78 0.09 -5.67
C GLN A 66 13.60 -1.24 -6.38
N ILE A 67 12.62 -1.31 -7.25
CA ILE A 67 12.22 -2.51 -7.99
C ILE A 67 12.48 -2.29 -9.46
N ASN A 68 13.27 -3.16 -10.09
CA ASN A 68 13.63 -3.13 -11.51
C ASN A 68 14.26 -1.80 -11.98
N ASP A 69 14.77 -0.99 -11.06
CA ASP A 69 15.24 0.38 -11.30
C ASP A 69 14.14 1.37 -11.78
N GLU A 70 12.85 1.00 -11.65
CA GLU A 70 11.70 1.70 -12.25
C GLU A 70 10.65 2.12 -11.24
N ILE A 71 10.41 1.34 -10.18
CA ILE A 71 9.34 1.57 -9.19
C ILE A 71 9.94 1.58 -7.79
N ASN A 72 9.46 2.48 -6.94
CA ASN A 72 9.80 2.49 -5.52
C ASN A 72 8.69 1.87 -4.67
N PHE A 73 9.06 0.88 -3.87
CA PHE A 73 8.21 0.35 -2.80
C PHE A 73 8.53 1.09 -1.51
N ILE A 74 7.54 1.77 -0.97
CA ILE A 74 7.65 2.57 0.25
C ILE A 74 7.02 1.79 1.42
N ASP A 75 7.86 1.26 2.30
CA ASP A 75 7.44 0.52 3.49
C ASP A 75 7.22 1.50 4.64
N LEU A 76 5.98 1.93 4.84
CA LEU A 76 5.61 2.86 5.89
C LEU A 76 5.68 2.20 7.27
N PRO A 77 6.07 2.93 8.33
CA PRO A 77 6.13 2.36 9.67
C PRO A 77 4.76 1.85 10.13
N GLY A 78 4.72 0.64 10.69
CA GLY A 78 3.49 0.05 11.18
C GLY A 78 2.87 0.85 12.30
N TYR A 79 1.54 0.87 12.39
CA TYR A 79 0.77 1.47 13.49
C TYR A 79 0.23 0.44 14.48
N GLY A 80 -0.53 0.88 15.49
CA GLY A 80 -1.25 0.00 16.41
C GLY A 80 -0.36 -0.73 17.42
N PHE A 81 0.74 -0.13 17.83
CA PHE A 81 1.56 -0.68 18.92
C PHE A 81 0.85 -0.51 20.27
N ALA A 82 0.66 -1.63 20.99
CA ALA A 82 -0.03 -1.65 22.28
C ALA A 82 0.69 -0.87 23.41
N LYS A 83 2.01 -0.61 23.25
CA LYS A 83 2.86 0.02 24.27
C LYS A 83 3.71 1.13 23.67
N VAL A 84 3.07 2.18 23.16
CA VAL A 84 3.77 3.40 22.71
C VAL A 84 3.24 4.61 23.48
N SER A 85 4.12 5.55 23.77
CA SER A 85 3.76 6.82 24.43
C SER A 85 2.85 7.67 23.53
N LYS A 86 2.19 8.66 24.14
CA LYS A 86 1.40 9.65 23.38
C LYS A 86 2.26 10.41 22.37
N GLU A 87 3.49 10.79 22.81
CA GLU A 87 4.45 11.49 21.96
C GLU A 87 4.87 10.65 20.74
N GLU A 88 5.05 9.35 20.95
CA GLU A 88 5.40 8.43 19.85
C GLU A 88 4.28 8.28 18.83
N LYS A 89 3.01 8.26 19.28
CA LYS A 89 1.85 8.26 18.37
C LYS A 89 1.77 9.56 17.58
N LEU A 90 2.00 10.70 18.22
CA LEU A 90 2.00 12.01 17.56
C LEU A 90 3.14 12.11 16.54
N SER A 91 4.35 11.67 16.91
CA SER A 91 5.52 11.64 16.00
C SER A 91 5.26 10.75 14.79
N TRP A 92 4.63 9.58 14.99
CA TRP A 92 4.24 8.70 13.90
C TRP A 92 3.21 9.37 12.99
N GLY A 93 2.16 9.96 13.57
CA GLY A 93 1.12 10.65 12.81
C GLY A 93 1.69 11.80 11.97
N LYS A 94 2.59 12.59 12.55
CA LYS A 94 3.27 13.67 11.82
C LYS A 94 4.11 13.12 10.67
N MET A 95 4.92 12.07 10.88
CA MET A 95 5.72 11.45 9.82
C MET A 95 4.84 10.98 8.64
N MET A 96 3.68 10.39 8.93
CA MET A 96 2.74 9.95 7.90
C MET A 96 2.14 11.13 7.13
N GLN A 97 1.73 12.19 7.85
CA GLN A 97 1.22 13.41 7.23
C GLN A 97 2.29 14.07 6.36
N ASP A 98 3.51 14.21 6.87
CA ASP A 98 4.65 14.80 6.13
C ASP A 98 4.94 13.97 4.86
N TYR A 99 4.96 12.64 4.95
CA TYR A 99 5.14 11.77 3.77
C TYR A 99 4.07 12.03 2.71
N PHE A 100 2.79 11.92 3.08
CA PHE A 100 1.69 12.08 2.11
C PHE A 100 1.54 13.53 1.58
N ALA A 101 2.06 14.53 2.31
CA ALA A 101 2.06 15.91 1.86
C ALA A 101 3.22 16.27 0.93
N THR A 102 4.32 15.51 0.97
CA THR A 102 5.56 15.85 0.24
C THR A 102 5.87 14.91 -0.92
N THR A 103 5.24 13.73 -0.97
CA THR A 103 5.43 12.81 -2.10
C THR A 103 4.68 13.30 -3.33
N GLU A 104 5.39 13.45 -4.45
CA GLU A 104 4.82 13.82 -5.75
C GLU A 104 4.64 12.59 -6.67
N ASP A 105 5.37 11.51 -6.39
CA ASP A 105 5.43 10.31 -7.24
C ASP A 105 4.51 9.17 -6.74
N LEU A 106 3.72 9.38 -5.68
CA LEU A 106 2.85 8.35 -5.09
C LEU A 106 1.66 8.03 -6.00
N CYS A 107 1.69 6.84 -6.60
CA CYS A 107 0.61 6.35 -7.44
C CYS A 107 -0.51 5.68 -6.64
N HIS A 108 -0.16 4.94 -5.57
CA HIS A 108 -1.14 4.10 -4.86
C HIS A 108 -0.69 3.67 -3.47
N VAL A 109 -1.66 3.41 -2.58
CA VAL A 109 -1.39 2.82 -1.27
C VAL A 109 -2.00 1.42 -1.17
N PHE A 110 -1.21 0.45 -0.75
CA PHE A 110 -1.69 -0.86 -0.36
C PHE A 110 -1.89 -0.88 1.16
N HIS A 111 -3.15 -0.92 1.58
CA HIS A 111 -3.53 -0.92 2.98
C HIS A 111 -3.72 -2.36 3.48
N LEU A 112 -2.80 -2.84 4.30
CA LEU A 112 -2.74 -4.21 4.78
C LEU A 112 -3.56 -4.41 6.04
N VAL A 113 -4.42 -5.44 6.05
CA VAL A 113 -5.18 -5.91 7.22
C VAL A 113 -5.06 -7.43 7.34
N ASP A 114 -5.18 -7.97 8.55
CA ASP A 114 -5.15 -9.41 8.77
C ASP A 114 -6.54 -10.00 8.46
N ILE A 115 -6.64 -10.90 7.47
CA ILE A 115 -7.91 -11.48 7.02
C ILE A 115 -8.72 -12.15 8.12
N ARG A 116 -8.08 -12.60 9.20
CA ARG A 116 -8.70 -13.34 10.29
C ARG A 116 -9.52 -12.48 11.24
N HIS A 117 -9.39 -11.16 11.17
CA HIS A 117 -9.97 -10.21 12.10
C HIS A 117 -10.75 -9.11 11.40
N GLU A 118 -11.70 -8.53 12.08
CA GLU A 118 -12.29 -7.27 11.64
C GLU A 118 -11.25 -6.15 11.72
N PRO A 119 -11.33 -5.14 10.85
CA PRO A 119 -10.43 -3.99 10.91
C PRO A 119 -10.47 -3.31 12.26
N SER A 120 -9.31 -3.07 12.86
CA SER A 120 -9.17 -2.32 14.10
C SER A 120 -9.58 -0.85 13.95
N ALA A 121 -9.66 -0.11 15.05
CA ALA A 121 -9.92 1.33 15.00
C ALA A 121 -8.86 2.06 14.17
N GLU A 122 -7.58 1.71 14.36
CA GLU A 122 -6.47 2.30 13.62
C GLU A 122 -6.51 1.95 12.12
N ASP A 123 -6.95 0.73 11.75
CA ASP A 123 -7.15 0.36 10.34
C ASP A 123 -8.26 1.22 9.70
N LYS A 124 -9.35 1.46 10.43
CA LYS A 124 -10.45 2.32 9.98
C LYS A 124 -10.01 3.78 9.87
N GLU A 125 -9.24 4.28 10.82
CA GLU A 125 -8.67 5.63 10.80
C GLU A 125 -7.76 5.82 9.56
N MET A 126 -6.88 4.85 9.27
CA MET A 126 -6.02 4.88 8.09
C MET A 126 -6.84 4.88 6.80
N GLY A 127 -7.83 3.98 6.66
CA GLY A 127 -8.68 3.94 5.48
C GLY A 127 -9.51 5.22 5.30
N MET A 128 -9.97 5.84 6.38
CA MET A 128 -10.67 7.12 6.35
C MET A 128 -9.73 8.26 5.94
N PHE A 129 -8.52 8.31 6.48
CA PHE A 129 -7.50 9.28 6.12
C PHE A 129 -7.18 9.22 4.62
N LEU A 130 -6.87 8.04 4.06
CA LEU A 130 -6.56 7.86 2.65
C LEU A 130 -7.71 8.37 1.75
N ARG A 131 -8.96 8.06 2.13
CA ARG A 131 -10.14 8.52 1.40
C ARG A 131 -10.33 10.03 1.44
N GLN A 132 -10.17 10.63 2.63
CA GLN A 132 -10.31 12.09 2.80
C GLN A 132 -9.21 12.87 2.07
N ALA A 133 -8.00 12.30 2.01
CA ALA A 133 -6.89 12.86 1.28
C ALA A 133 -6.96 12.62 -0.25
N GLY A 134 -7.98 11.90 -0.75
CA GLY A 134 -8.10 11.56 -2.18
C GLY A 134 -7.03 10.59 -2.67
N ILE A 135 -6.33 9.89 -1.77
CA ILE A 135 -5.25 8.96 -2.13
C ILE A 135 -5.85 7.62 -2.55
N PRO A 136 -5.59 7.14 -3.78
CA PRO A 136 -6.10 5.86 -4.24
C PRO A 136 -5.49 4.71 -3.44
N PHE A 137 -6.30 3.74 -3.04
CA PHE A 137 -5.79 2.60 -2.29
C PHE A 137 -6.53 1.29 -2.58
N THR A 138 -5.83 0.19 -2.36
CA THR A 138 -6.35 -1.18 -2.41
C THR A 138 -6.09 -1.83 -1.05
N VAL A 139 -7.08 -2.55 -0.52
CA VAL A 139 -6.92 -3.31 0.71
C VAL A 139 -6.26 -4.65 0.40
N VAL A 140 -5.24 -5.01 1.16
CA VAL A 140 -4.59 -6.33 1.07
C VAL A 140 -4.91 -7.12 2.33
N ALA A 141 -5.77 -8.13 2.20
CA ALA A 141 -6.16 -9.01 3.29
C ALA A 141 -5.09 -10.12 3.47
N THR A 142 -4.12 -9.89 4.35
CA THR A 142 -2.95 -10.75 4.56
C THR A 142 -3.30 -12.04 5.31
N LYS A 143 -2.36 -13.02 5.32
CA LYS A 143 -2.48 -14.32 6.00
C LYS A 143 -3.64 -15.17 5.48
N ALA A 144 -3.94 -15.08 4.18
CA ALA A 144 -5.03 -15.80 3.53
C ALA A 144 -4.86 -17.34 3.60
N ASP A 145 -3.65 -17.83 3.84
CA ASP A 145 -3.35 -19.24 4.10
C ASP A 145 -3.99 -19.77 5.39
N LYS A 146 -4.30 -18.90 6.34
CA LYS A 146 -4.97 -19.28 7.62
C LYS A 146 -6.48 -19.49 7.46
N ILE A 147 -7.04 -19.21 6.29
CA ILE A 147 -8.46 -19.29 5.97
C ILE A 147 -8.66 -20.19 4.76
N SER A 148 -9.56 -21.17 4.85
CA SER A 148 -9.90 -22.01 3.69
C SER A 148 -10.47 -21.17 2.55
N ARG A 149 -10.22 -21.57 1.30
CA ARG A 149 -10.69 -20.82 0.13
C ARG A 149 -12.20 -20.59 0.14
N GLY A 150 -12.97 -21.61 0.52
CA GLY A 150 -14.43 -21.51 0.62
C GLY A 150 -14.96 -20.57 1.69
N ALA A 151 -14.17 -20.32 2.75
CA ALA A 151 -14.54 -19.41 3.82
C ALA A 151 -14.12 -17.95 3.58
N ARG A 152 -13.26 -17.67 2.59
CA ARG A 152 -12.67 -16.34 2.39
C ARG A 152 -13.70 -15.22 2.29
N MET A 153 -14.77 -15.42 1.54
CA MET A 153 -15.82 -14.40 1.40
C MET A 153 -16.47 -14.01 2.74
N LYS A 154 -16.64 -14.97 3.65
CA LYS A 154 -17.15 -14.72 5.01
C LYS A 154 -16.23 -13.78 5.80
N TYR A 155 -14.91 -13.91 5.62
CA TYR A 155 -13.92 -13.08 6.31
C TYR A 155 -13.68 -11.73 5.61
N LEU A 156 -13.84 -11.65 4.29
CA LEU A 156 -13.72 -10.40 3.56
C LEU A 156 -14.89 -9.44 3.80
N ALA A 157 -16.10 -9.96 4.00
CA ALA A 157 -17.30 -9.14 4.19
C ALA A 157 -17.20 -8.15 5.39
N PRO A 158 -16.71 -8.53 6.59
CA PRO A 158 -16.46 -7.59 7.68
C PRO A 158 -15.37 -6.56 7.35
N ILE A 159 -14.32 -6.94 6.60
CA ILE A 159 -13.26 -6.04 6.15
C ILE A 159 -13.85 -4.98 5.21
N CYS A 160 -14.62 -5.40 4.22
CA CYS A 160 -15.28 -4.47 3.28
C CYS A 160 -16.18 -3.47 4.00
N ARG A 161 -17.01 -3.95 4.92
CA ARG A 161 -17.89 -3.07 5.72
C ARG A 161 -17.11 -2.13 6.63
N GLY A 162 -16.08 -2.66 7.32
CA GLY A 162 -15.30 -1.89 8.28
C GLY A 162 -14.46 -0.78 7.64
N LEU A 163 -13.98 -1.01 6.41
CA LEU A 163 -13.17 -0.06 5.65
C LEU A 163 -13.96 0.69 4.58
N LEU A 164 -15.28 0.44 4.45
CA LEU A 164 -16.16 1.05 3.44
C LEU A 164 -15.61 0.88 2.02
N VAL A 165 -15.14 -0.32 1.68
CA VAL A 165 -14.62 -0.69 0.35
C VAL A 165 -15.46 -1.80 -0.28
N GLN A 166 -15.39 -1.91 -1.58
CA GLN A 166 -16.07 -2.97 -2.33
C GLN A 166 -15.20 -4.23 -2.38
N PRO A 167 -15.78 -5.44 -2.55
CA PRO A 167 -15.03 -6.69 -2.59
C PRO A 167 -13.89 -6.73 -3.63
N TRP A 168 -14.03 -6.08 -4.78
CA TRP A 168 -13.00 -5.99 -5.82
C TRP A 168 -11.84 -5.05 -5.48
N GLN A 169 -11.96 -4.26 -4.40
CA GLN A 169 -10.88 -3.44 -3.86
C GLN A 169 -10.07 -4.18 -2.79
N VAL A 170 -10.34 -5.46 -2.55
CA VAL A 170 -9.68 -6.27 -1.53
C VAL A 170 -9.01 -7.47 -2.15
N ILE A 171 -7.68 -7.54 -2.07
CA ILE A 171 -6.87 -8.66 -2.55
C ILE A 171 -6.50 -9.56 -1.36
N PRO A 172 -7.00 -10.82 -1.31
CA PRO A 172 -6.50 -11.80 -0.34
C PRO A 172 -5.06 -12.18 -0.66
N PHE A 173 -4.18 -12.10 0.33
CA PHE A 173 -2.75 -12.34 0.14
C PHE A 173 -2.15 -13.29 1.19
N SER A 174 -1.23 -14.16 0.75
CA SER A 174 -0.41 -14.98 1.62
C SER A 174 1.06 -14.97 1.21
N SER A 175 1.93 -14.64 2.14
CA SER A 175 3.39 -14.77 1.96
C SER A 175 3.85 -16.23 1.95
N GLU A 176 3.08 -17.15 2.57
CA GLU A 176 3.44 -18.55 2.73
C GLU A 176 3.20 -19.34 1.44
N ASP A 177 1.98 -19.31 0.92
CA ASP A 177 1.59 -20.09 -0.26
C ASP A 177 1.57 -19.30 -1.57
N GLY A 178 1.75 -17.97 -1.52
CA GLY A 178 1.77 -17.10 -2.68
C GLY A 178 0.39 -16.70 -3.21
N THR A 179 -0.69 -17.01 -2.49
CA THR A 179 -2.04 -16.52 -2.84
C THR A 179 -2.01 -15.01 -3.05
N GLY A 180 -2.61 -14.53 -4.14
CA GLY A 180 -2.75 -13.09 -4.45
C GLY A 180 -1.46 -12.38 -4.90
N LYS A 181 -0.32 -13.08 -4.99
CA LYS A 181 0.95 -12.46 -5.40
C LYS A 181 0.90 -11.89 -6.82
N GLU A 182 0.44 -12.69 -7.76
CA GLU A 182 0.34 -12.29 -9.17
C GLU A 182 -0.66 -11.15 -9.34
N GLU A 183 -1.83 -11.24 -8.70
CA GLU A 183 -2.86 -10.20 -8.71
C GLU A 183 -2.32 -8.87 -8.18
N LEU A 184 -1.58 -8.91 -7.04
CA LEU A 184 -1.00 -7.72 -6.44
C LEU A 184 0.10 -7.12 -7.32
N LEU A 185 0.97 -7.93 -7.94
CA LEU A 185 1.99 -7.45 -8.87
C LEU A 185 1.37 -6.82 -10.13
N ASN A 186 0.29 -7.39 -10.67
CA ASN A 186 -0.43 -6.82 -11.80
C ASN A 186 -1.11 -5.49 -11.41
N LYS A 187 -1.67 -5.41 -10.18
CA LYS A 187 -2.23 -4.15 -9.68
C LYS A 187 -1.16 -3.06 -9.52
N ILE A 188 0.03 -3.42 -9.01
CA ILE A 188 1.17 -2.48 -8.91
C ILE A 188 1.55 -1.97 -10.30
N GLU A 189 1.72 -2.84 -11.27
CA GLU A 189 2.03 -2.48 -12.66
C GLU A 189 0.96 -1.53 -13.24
N GLN A 190 -0.30 -1.89 -13.06
CA GLN A 190 -1.42 -1.07 -13.52
C GLN A 190 -1.38 0.35 -12.96
N VAL A 191 -1.19 0.52 -11.64
CA VAL A 191 -1.26 1.83 -11.00
C VAL A 191 0.00 2.68 -11.23
N CYS A 192 1.15 2.07 -11.50
CA CYS A 192 2.39 2.79 -11.79
C CYS A 192 2.52 3.21 -13.25
N TYR A 193 1.85 2.51 -14.18
CA TYR A 193 1.94 2.75 -15.62
C TYR A 193 0.56 2.98 -16.25
N ALA A 194 -0.46 3.34 -15.45
CA ALA A 194 -1.71 3.84 -15.99
C ALA A 194 -1.38 5.09 -16.83
N GLU A 195 -1.53 5.00 -18.14
CA GLU A 195 -1.57 6.18 -18.97
C GLU A 195 -2.71 7.05 -18.44
N GLU A 196 -2.45 8.33 -18.19
CA GLU A 196 -3.53 9.30 -18.03
C GLU A 196 -4.37 9.19 -19.30
N GLU A 197 -5.57 8.65 -19.21
CA GLU A 197 -6.56 8.79 -20.27
C GLU A 197 -6.75 10.30 -20.41
N GLN A 198 -6.03 10.89 -21.37
CA GLN A 198 -6.28 12.25 -21.79
C GLN A 198 -7.70 12.26 -22.29
N ASP A 199 -8.51 13.08 -21.66
CA ASP A 199 -9.88 13.41 -22.03
C ASP A 199 -9.84 14.17 -23.39
N ASP A 200 -9.57 13.42 -24.47
CA ASP A 200 -9.66 13.90 -25.85
C ASP A 200 -11.14 14.02 -26.27
N ALA A 201 -11.94 14.64 -25.40
CA ALA A 201 -13.23 15.19 -25.79
C ALA A 201 -13.02 16.59 -26.37
N VAL A 202 -12.18 16.70 -27.40
CA VAL A 202 -12.17 17.90 -28.27
C VAL A 202 -13.34 17.75 -29.25
N GLY A 203 -14.33 18.58 -29.03
CA GLY A 203 -15.54 18.66 -29.82
C GLY A 203 -15.29 18.76 -31.33
N GLU A 204 -16.05 17.96 -32.05
CA GLU A 204 -16.23 18.14 -33.48
C GLU A 204 -16.78 19.55 -33.77
N PRO A 205 -16.18 20.27 -34.71
CA PRO A 205 -16.77 21.57 -35.14
C PRO A 205 -18.08 21.32 -35.86
N THR A 206 -19.13 21.91 -35.37
CA THR A 206 -20.45 21.97 -36.00
C THR A 206 -20.29 22.60 -37.41
N PRO A 207 -20.79 22.00 -38.50
CA PRO A 207 -20.75 22.63 -39.80
C PRO A 207 -21.72 23.84 -39.83
N SER A 208 -21.18 24.98 -40.15
CA SER A 208 -21.95 26.20 -40.44
C SER A 208 -22.82 25.95 -41.66
N ILE A 209 -24.13 26.09 -41.47
CA ILE A 209 -25.09 26.18 -42.57
C ILE A 209 -25.06 27.64 -43.04
N GLU A 210 -24.51 27.87 -44.19
CA GLU A 210 -24.70 29.13 -44.94
C GLU A 210 -26.01 29.00 -45.74
N ASP A 211 -26.91 29.97 -45.55
CA ASP A 211 -27.95 30.40 -46.49
C ASP A 211 -27.59 31.77 -47.05
#